data_9589c5f684834717ae69d06a562d67c5
#
_entry.id   9589c5f684834717ae69d06a562d67c5
#
_cell.length_a   1.000
_cell.length_b   1.000
_cell.length_c   1.000
_cell.angle_alpha   90.00
_cell.angle_beta   90.00
_cell.angle_gamma   90.00
#
_symmetry.space_group_name_H-M   'P 1'
#
loop_
_entity.id
_entity.type
_entity.pdbx_description
1 polymer ?
#
loop_
_entity_poly.entity_id
_entity_poly.type
_entity_poly.pdbx_seq_one_letter_code
_entity_poly.pdbx_strand_id
1 'polypeptide(L)'
;LTVRGDVAANPVPRGLPTRRERSRPSQGVPLVRASRTLPRILSAAEVDALTTALRTHRDRAMVSAMLLGGLRRCEVLGLRLGDVNAGDRQLFVADGKGGHQRLVPVSPRFFEHLGAYLDTERPAGADTDRIFLVLKRPNRGRALSAKGLEQVLASARDRGGLTHGSCHELRHTCLTRLREAGMALEAVQAQAGHASIESTRIYLHLGDDWLASQYRRAAEVIAAQVYAGAEGFAPPVVHEPDPVSIPGFRRMR
;
A
#
# COMPACT_ATOMS: atom_id res chain seq x y z
N LEU A 1 -8.12 22.26 -37.39
CA LEU A 1 -8.25 22.35 -38.86
C LEU A 1 -9.44 21.53 -39.35
N THR A 2 -9.51 20.24 -39.01
CA THR A 2 -10.68 19.38 -39.33
C THR A 2 -11.99 19.87 -38.71
N VAL A 3 -11.94 20.48 -37.53
CA VAL A 3 -13.12 21.04 -36.84
C VAL A 3 -13.66 22.27 -37.55
N ARG A 4 -12.78 23.00 -38.28
CA ARG A 4 -13.16 24.17 -39.09
C ARG A 4 -13.52 23.84 -40.54
N GLY A 5 -13.40 22.53 -40.92
CA GLY A 5 -13.67 22.12 -42.28
C GLY A 5 -12.57 22.46 -43.31
N ASP A 6 -11.42 22.97 -42.85
CA ASP A 6 -10.33 23.37 -43.76
C ASP A 6 -9.62 22.20 -44.44
N VAL A 7 -9.74 20.99 -43.85
CA VAL A 7 -9.21 19.74 -44.42
C VAL A 7 -10.16 18.57 -44.16
N ALA A 8 -10.27 17.67 -45.12
CA ALA A 8 -11.16 16.48 -45.03
C ALA A 8 -10.73 15.46 -43.96
N ALA A 9 -9.45 15.44 -43.64
CA ALA A 9 -8.91 14.55 -42.57
C ALA A 9 -7.76 15.26 -41.83
N ASN A 10 -7.61 15.00 -40.56
CA ASN A 10 -6.49 15.52 -39.80
C ASN A 10 -5.18 14.88 -40.27
N PRO A 11 -4.24 15.63 -40.87
CA PRO A 11 -2.98 15.10 -41.36
C PRO A 11 -2.00 14.73 -40.21
N VAL A 12 -2.27 15.21 -38.98
CA VAL A 12 -1.43 14.94 -37.84
C VAL A 12 -2.02 13.77 -37.06
N PRO A 13 -1.29 12.67 -36.87
CA PRO A 13 -1.75 11.54 -36.03
C PRO A 13 -2.07 12.02 -34.60
N ARG A 14 -3.16 11.56 -34.01
CA ARG A 14 -3.59 11.95 -32.67
C ARG A 14 -2.69 11.41 -31.55
N GLY A 15 -1.54 10.89 -31.88
CA GLY A 15 -0.54 10.37 -30.95
C GLY A 15 0.28 9.25 -31.60
N LEU A 16 1.26 8.76 -30.87
CA LEU A 16 2.09 7.64 -31.32
C LEU A 16 1.44 6.32 -30.90
N PRO A 17 1.31 5.32 -31.82
CA PRO A 17 0.77 4.02 -31.49
C PRO A 17 1.68 3.31 -30.50
N THR A 18 1.13 2.85 -29.37
CA THR A 18 1.85 2.01 -28.41
C THR A 18 1.58 0.53 -28.70
N ARG A 19 2.45 -0.36 -28.19
CA ARG A 19 2.29 -1.80 -28.34
C ARG A 19 0.93 -2.30 -27.82
N ARG A 20 0.32 -1.59 -26.87
CA ARG A 20 -0.96 -1.93 -26.25
C ARG A 20 -2.16 -1.46 -27.07
N GLU A 21 -1.95 -0.51 -27.97
CA GLU A 21 -3.00 0.17 -28.75
C GLU A 21 -3.06 -0.28 -30.20
N ARG A 22 -2.19 -1.24 -30.61
CA ARG A 22 -2.20 -1.81 -31.97
C ARG A 22 -3.52 -2.45 -32.37
N SER A 23 -4.34 -2.84 -31.37
CA SER A 23 -5.71 -3.33 -31.60
C SER A 23 -6.76 -2.21 -31.69
N ARG A 24 -6.39 -0.95 -31.45
CA ARG A 24 -7.24 0.26 -31.53
C ARG A 24 -6.48 1.40 -32.16
N PRO A 25 -6.23 1.38 -33.46
CA PRO A 25 -5.37 2.34 -34.16
C PRO A 25 -5.85 3.81 -34.10
N SER A 26 -7.09 4.06 -33.68
CA SER A 26 -7.65 5.41 -33.54
C SER A 26 -7.32 6.12 -32.20
N GLN A 27 -6.68 5.44 -31.26
CA GLN A 27 -6.37 5.95 -29.93
C GLN A 27 -4.86 5.94 -29.65
N GLY A 28 -4.10 6.71 -30.41
CA GLY A 28 -2.68 6.90 -30.15
C GLY A 28 -2.41 7.71 -28.86
N VAL A 29 -1.21 7.58 -28.29
CA VAL A 29 -0.77 8.40 -27.15
C VAL A 29 -0.73 9.87 -27.56
N PRO A 30 -1.38 10.78 -26.82
CA PRO A 30 -1.30 12.21 -27.12
C PRO A 30 0.15 12.69 -27.20
N LEU A 31 0.50 13.42 -28.25
CA LEU A 31 1.83 14.02 -28.41
C LEU A 31 2.13 15.05 -27.32
N VAL A 32 1.09 15.73 -26.84
CA VAL A 32 1.20 16.63 -25.69
C VAL A 32 0.66 15.88 -24.48
N ARG A 33 1.54 15.57 -23.52
CA ARG A 33 1.12 15.03 -22.24
C ARG A 33 0.41 16.14 -21.46
N ALA A 34 -0.86 15.92 -21.13
CA ALA A 34 -1.53 16.74 -20.13
C ALA A 34 -0.67 16.75 -18.86
N SER A 35 -0.50 17.93 -18.24
CA SER A 35 0.20 18.05 -16.97
C SER A 35 -0.43 17.06 -15.97
N ARG A 36 0.38 16.16 -15.44
CA ARG A 36 -0.09 15.27 -14.37
C ARG A 36 -0.29 16.13 -13.15
N THR A 37 -1.53 16.30 -12.71
CA THR A 37 -1.81 16.85 -11.39
C THR A 37 -1.06 16.01 -10.35
N LEU A 38 -0.36 16.68 -9.43
CA LEU A 38 0.30 15.98 -8.34
C LEU A 38 -0.74 15.15 -7.57
N PRO A 39 -0.44 13.89 -7.25
CA PRO A 39 -1.36 13.07 -6.46
C PRO A 39 -1.65 13.76 -5.14
N ARG A 40 -2.91 13.84 -4.77
CA ARG A 40 -3.31 14.38 -3.48
C ARG A 40 -2.83 13.46 -2.35
N ILE A 41 -2.32 14.07 -1.29
CA ILE A 41 -1.98 13.41 -0.03
C ILE A 41 -2.98 13.86 1.04
N LEU A 42 -3.30 12.97 1.99
CA LEU A 42 -4.16 13.31 3.12
C LEU A 42 -3.35 14.10 4.16
N SER A 43 -3.95 15.14 4.71
CA SER A 43 -3.43 15.84 5.89
C SER A 43 -3.48 14.94 7.14
N ALA A 44 -2.83 15.34 8.22
CA ALA A 44 -2.89 14.61 9.49
C ALA A 44 -4.33 14.52 10.03
N ALA A 45 -5.09 15.61 9.97
CA ALA A 45 -6.48 15.65 10.39
C ALA A 45 -7.40 14.73 9.55
N GLU A 46 -7.19 14.67 8.23
CA GLU A 46 -7.94 13.75 7.36
C GLU A 46 -7.60 12.28 7.65
N VAL A 47 -6.34 11.98 7.96
CA VAL A 47 -5.91 10.63 8.38
C VAL A 47 -6.58 10.24 9.68
N ASP A 48 -6.56 11.13 10.68
CA ASP A 48 -7.18 10.90 11.99
C ASP A 48 -8.69 10.67 11.85
N ALA A 49 -9.39 11.56 11.14
CA ALA A 49 -10.82 11.42 10.88
C ALA A 49 -11.15 10.10 10.16
N LEU A 50 -10.35 9.70 9.16
CA LEU A 50 -10.54 8.43 8.45
C LEU A 50 -10.34 7.23 9.38
N THR A 51 -9.24 7.21 10.14
CA THR A 51 -8.90 6.07 11.01
C THR A 51 -9.88 5.91 12.16
N THR A 52 -10.33 7.01 12.76
CA THR A 52 -11.38 7.04 13.79
C THR A 52 -12.72 6.53 13.24
N ALA A 53 -13.04 6.84 11.99
CA ALA A 53 -14.27 6.40 11.35
C ALA A 53 -14.29 4.90 10.99
N LEU A 54 -13.15 4.17 11.03
CA LEU A 54 -13.10 2.73 10.80
C LEU A 54 -13.66 1.95 12.00
N ARG A 55 -14.54 0.99 11.73
CA ARG A 55 -15.31 0.29 12.77
C ARG A 55 -14.71 -1.03 13.22
N THR A 56 -13.94 -1.72 12.34
CA THR A 56 -13.42 -3.06 12.61
C THR A 56 -11.90 -3.06 12.62
N HIS A 57 -11.30 -3.99 13.35
CA HIS A 57 -9.85 -4.21 13.33
C HIS A 57 -9.38 -4.64 11.95
N ARG A 58 -10.19 -5.44 11.22
CA ARG A 58 -9.94 -5.77 9.82
C ARG A 58 -9.74 -4.51 8.96
N ASP A 59 -10.67 -3.56 9.06
CA ASP A 59 -10.65 -2.36 8.23
C ASP A 59 -9.47 -1.46 8.59
N ARG A 60 -9.16 -1.36 9.89
CA ARG A 60 -7.97 -0.65 10.39
C ARG A 60 -6.68 -1.29 9.91
N ALA A 61 -6.56 -2.62 9.94
CA ALA A 61 -5.39 -3.33 9.42
C ALA A 61 -5.20 -3.08 7.91
N MET A 62 -6.26 -3.16 7.10
CA MET A 62 -6.17 -2.90 5.66
C MET A 62 -5.73 -1.46 5.36
N VAL A 63 -6.31 -0.48 6.05
CA VAL A 63 -5.94 0.94 5.89
C VAL A 63 -4.51 1.17 6.36
N SER A 64 -4.09 0.59 7.48
CA SER A 64 -2.71 0.67 7.99
C SER A 64 -1.71 0.06 7.01
N ALA A 65 -2.02 -1.05 6.35
CA ALA A 65 -1.15 -1.63 5.33
C ALA A 65 -0.90 -0.68 4.15
N MET A 66 -1.92 0.09 3.75
CA MET A 66 -1.79 1.07 2.66
C MET A 66 -1.14 2.38 3.14
N LEU A 67 -1.56 2.89 4.31
CA LEU A 67 -1.18 4.21 4.81
C LEU A 67 0.20 4.20 5.49
N LEU A 68 0.60 3.10 6.12
CA LEU A 68 1.84 2.95 6.87
C LEU A 68 2.84 2.01 6.20
N GLY A 69 2.40 1.12 5.33
CA GLY A 69 3.25 0.20 4.57
C GLY A 69 3.37 0.55 3.09
N GLY A 70 2.47 1.39 2.58
CA GLY A 70 2.46 1.79 1.18
C GLY A 70 2.04 0.68 0.21
N LEU A 71 1.33 -0.35 0.68
CA LEU A 71 0.88 -1.45 -0.17
C LEU A 71 -0.19 -0.99 -1.16
N ARG A 72 -0.23 -1.64 -2.32
CA ARG A 72 -1.32 -1.47 -3.30
C ARG A 72 -2.56 -2.21 -2.84
N ARG A 73 -3.73 -1.77 -3.28
CA ARG A 73 -5.01 -2.46 -3.01
C ARG A 73 -4.96 -3.96 -3.32
N CYS A 74 -4.45 -4.33 -4.49
CA CYS A 74 -4.34 -5.74 -4.87
C CYS A 74 -3.35 -6.52 -4.00
N GLU A 75 -2.27 -5.89 -3.57
CA GLU A 75 -1.29 -6.49 -2.66
C GLU A 75 -1.93 -6.74 -1.29
N VAL A 76 -2.63 -5.75 -0.70
CA VAL A 76 -3.36 -5.93 0.57
C VAL A 76 -4.37 -7.07 0.48
N LEU A 77 -5.21 -7.09 -0.56
CA LEU A 77 -6.21 -8.15 -0.75
C LEU A 77 -5.59 -9.51 -1.10
N GLY A 78 -4.38 -9.49 -1.62
CA GLY A 78 -3.60 -10.68 -1.95
C GLY A 78 -2.92 -11.34 -0.77
N LEU A 79 -2.73 -10.65 0.36
CA LEU A 79 -2.01 -11.16 1.51
C LEU A 79 -2.60 -12.47 2.05
N ARG A 80 -1.71 -13.39 2.40
CA ARG A 80 -2.01 -14.68 3.02
C ARG A 80 -1.46 -14.73 4.44
N LEU A 81 -1.95 -15.63 5.26
CA LEU A 81 -1.47 -15.78 6.64
C LEU A 81 0.04 -16.08 6.69
N GLY A 82 0.56 -16.86 5.74
CA GLY A 82 1.99 -17.16 5.63
C GLY A 82 2.87 -16.00 5.15
N ASP A 83 2.28 -14.90 4.66
CA ASP A 83 3.02 -13.73 4.19
C ASP A 83 3.39 -12.75 5.33
N VAL A 84 2.93 -13.03 6.55
CA VAL A 84 3.10 -12.14 7.71
C VAL A 84 4.28 -12.59 8.56
N ASN A 85 5.32 -11.80 8.59
CA ASN A 85 6.41 -11.95 9.56
C ASN A 85 6.24 -10.89 10.65
N ALA A 86 5.55 -11.27 11.73
CA ALA A 86 5.26 -10.35 12.83
C ALA A 86 6.52 -10.03 13.66
N GLY A 87 7.47 -10.97 13.77
CA GLY A 87 8.72 -10.78 14.51
C GLY A 87 9.57 -9.66 13.90
N ASP A 88 9.76 -9.69 12.58
CA ASP A 88 10.55 -8.68 11.86
C ASP A 88 9.71 -7.49 11.38
N ARG A 89 8.40 -7.50 11.65
CA ARG A 89 7.44 -6.47 11.22
C ARG A 89 7.46 -6.26 9.70
N GLN A 90 7.44 -7.35 8.95
CA GLN A 90 7.50 -7.35 7.49
C GLN A 90 6.33 -8.15 6.90
N LEU A 91 5.97 -7.77 5.68
CA LEU A 91 5.01 -8.49 4.86
C LEU A 91 5.69 -8.95 3.58
N PHE A 92 5.51 -10.22 3.24
CA PHE A 92 5.92 -10.75 1.96
C PHE A 92 4.85 -10.43 0.90
N VAL A 93 5.22 -9.69 -0.13
CA VAL A 93 4.36 -9.36 -1.27
C VAL A 93 4.76 -10.23 -2.45
N ALA A 94 4.01 -11.32 -2.67
CA ALA A 94 4.27 -12.28 -3.73
C ALA A 94 3.93 -11.75 -5.13
N ASP A 95 2.78 -11.07 -5.26
CA ASP A 95 2.22 -10.62 -6.53
C ASP A 95 2.38 -9.10 -6.74
N GLY A 96 3.60 -8.59 -6.72
CA GLY A 96 3.88 -7.22 -7.11
C GLY A 96 3.56 -6.97 -8.60
N LYS A 97 3.28 -5.71 -8.99
CA LYS A 97 3.09 -5.34 -10.40
C LYS A 97 4.32 -5.74 -11.21
N GLY A 98 4.17 -6.70 -12.13
CA GLY A 98 5.27 -7.27 -12.92
C GLY A 98 5.88 -8.54 -12.33
N GLY A 99 5.26 -9.19 -11.32
CA GLY A 99 5.71 -10.46 -10.74
C GLY A 99 6.91 -10.34 -9.77
N HIS A 100 7.26 -9.12 -9.36
CA HIS A 100 8.39 -8.91 -8.43
C HIS A 100 7.94 -9.15 -6.99
N GLN A 101 8.56 -10.13 -6.36
CA GLN A 101 8.41 -10.41 -4.93
C GLN A 101 9.27 -9.44 -4.11
N ARG A 102 8.77 -9.05 -2.95
CA ARG A 102 9.52 -8.20 -2.02
C ARG A 102 9.03 -8.35 -0.58
N LEU A 103 9.92 -8.10 0.37
CA LEU A 103 9.60 -7.87 1.77
C LEU A 103 9.32 -6.39 1.99
N VAL A 104 8.22 -6.10 2.66
CA VAL A 104 7.76 -4.73 2.93
C VAL A 104 7.71 -4.54 4.44
N PRO A 105 8.60 -3.73 5.03
CA PRO A 105 8.48 -3.36 6.44
C PRO A 105 7.23 -2.51 6.65
N VAL A 106 6.53 -2.76 7.76
CA VAL A 106 5.27 -2.07 8.10
C VAL A 106 5.28 -1.68 9.58
N SER A 107 4.57 -0.60 9.89
CA SER A 107 4.44 -0.09 11.26
C SER A 107 3.85 -1.12 12.23
N PRO A 108 4.28 -1.14 13.50
CA PRO A 108 3.70 -1.98 14.56
C PRO A 108 2.18 -1.90 14.64
N ARG A 109 1.59 -0.73 14.42
CA ARG A 109 0.12 -0.54 14.41
C ARG A 109 -0.63 -1.46 13.46
N PHE A 110 -0.03 -1.79 12.32
CA PHE A 110 -0.64 -2.75 11.42
C PHE A 110 -0.78 -4.12 12.10
N PHE A 111 0.28 -4.58 12.77
CA PHE A 111 0.31 -5.90 13.43
C PHE A 111 -0.62 -5.95 14.64
N GLU A 112 -0.75 -4.85 15.40
CA GLU A 112 -1.72 -4.71 16.49
C GLU A 112 -3.15 -4.89 15.96
N HIS A 113 -3.51 -4.17 14.92
CA HIS A 113 -4.84 -4.29 14.30
C HIS A 113 -5.05 -5.65 13.64
N LEU A 114 -4.00 -6.20 13.03
CA LEU A 114 -4.06 -7.52 12.43
C LEU A 114 -4.29 -8.60 13.49
N GLY A 115 -3.53 -8.58 14.59
CA GLY A 115 -3.70 -9.51 15.71
C GLY A 115 -5.12 -9.44 16.25
N ALA A 116 -5.59 -8.25 16.62
CA ALA A 116 -6.95 -8.06 17.11
C ALA A 116 -8.02 -8.55 16.11
N TYR A 117 -7.82 -8.33 14.82
CA TYR A 117 -8.72 -8.86 13.79
C TYR A 117 -8.71 -10.40 13.73
N LEU A 118 -7.53 -11.01 13.75
CA LEU A 118 -7.39 -12.47 13.69
C LEU A 118 -8.04 -13.15 14.90
N ASP A 119 -7.88 -12.56 16.08
CA ASP A 119 -8.35 -13.10 17.35
C ASP A 119 -9.86 -12.93 17.54
N THR A 120 -10.43 -11.79 17.11
CA THR A 120 -11.80 -11.42 17.52
C THR A 120 -12.80 -11.35 16.38
N GLU A 121 -12.37 -11.08 15.14
CA GLU A 121 -13.29 -10.77 14.04
C GLU A 121 -13.21 -11.76 12.88
N ARG A 122 -12.03 -12.37 12.64
CA ARG A 122 -11.85 -13.27 11.49
C ARG A 122 -12.73 -14.50 11.66
N PRO A 123 -13.57 -14.84 10.64
CA PRO A 123 -14.42 -16.00 10.70
C PRO A 123 -13.62 -17.30 10.92
N ALA A 124 -13.92 -18.02 11.99
CA ALA A 124 -13.35 -19.33 12.23
C ALA A 124 -13.77 -20.32 11.14
N GLY A 125 -12.88 -21.27 10.77
CA GLY A 125 -13.16 -22.29 9.77
C GLY A 125 -13.30 -21.77 8.35
N ALA A 126 -12.77 -20.59 8.04
CA ALA A 126 -12.74 -20.10 6.66
C ALA A 126 -11.82 -20.97 5.79
N ASP A 127 -12.36 -21.47 4.67
CA ASP A 127 -11.64 -22.31 3.71
C ASP A 127 -10.75 -21.46 2.79
N THR A 128 -9.88 -20.65 3.38
CA THR A 128 -8.93 -19.81 2.65
C THR A 128 -7.83 -19.31 3.57
N ASP A 129 -6.62 -19.24 3.06
CA ASP A 129 -5.44 -18.65 3.71
C ASP A 129 -5.36 -17.12 3.55
N ARG A 130 -6.29 -16.52 2.75
CA ARG A 130 -6.37 -15.04 2.64
C ARG A 130 -6.61 -14.42 4.00
N ILE A 131 -5.89 -13.32 4.28
CA ILE A 131 -6.03 -12.63 5.56
C ILE A 131 -7.40 -11.95 5.64
N PHE A 132 -7.72 -11.10 4.69
CA PHE A 132 -8.89 -10.21 4.78
C PHE A 132 -10.14 -10.84 4.18
N LEU A 133 -11.10 -11.12 5.05
CA LEU A 133 -12.34 -11.81 4.70
C LEU A 133 -13.56 -10.90 4.86
N VAL A 134 -14.64 -11.27 4.21
CA VAL A 134 -15.96 -10.66 4.40
C VAL A 134 -16.51 -11.06 5.77
N LEU A 135 -16.90 -10.07 6.58
CA LEU A 135 -17.41 -10.29 7.95
C LEU A 135 -18.94 -10.44 8.02
N LYS A 136 -19.66 -10.02 6.98
CA LYS A 136 -21.14 -10.00 6.97
C LYS A 136 -21.71 -11.08 6.04
N ARG A 137 -22.90 -11.61 6.41
CA ARG A 137 -23.69 -12.50 5.54
C ARG A 137 -24.18 -11.74 4.29
N PRO A 138 -24.46 -12.41 3.16
CA PRO A 138 -24.36 -13.87 2.98
C PRO A 138 -22.94 -14.39 2.71
N ASN A 139 -21.96 -13.52 2.39
CA ASN A 139 -20.62 -13.91 1.95
C ASN A 139 -19.58 -14.00 3.06
N ARG A 140 -19.99 -14.10 4.33
CA ARG A 140 -19.07 -14.20 5.47
C ARG A 140 -18.06 -15.34 5.27
N GLY A 141 -16.77 -15.05 5.52
CA GLY A 141 -15.67 -16.01 5.38
C GLY A 141 -15.05 -16.09 3.98
N ARG A 142 -15.67 -15.51 2.95
CA ARG A 142 -15.06 -15.39 1.63
C ARG A 142 -13.99 -14.29 1.60
N ALA A 143 -12.99 -14.43 0.73
CA ALA A 143 -11.99 -13.38 0.52
C ALA A 143 -12.64 -12.05 0.14
N LEU A 144 -12.16 -10.96 0.73
CA LEU A 144 -12.68 -9.62 0.47
C LEU A 144 -12.31 -9.19 -0.95
N SER A 145 -13.28 -8.66 -1.69
CA SER A 145 -13.07 -8.17 -3.05
C SER A 145 -12.58 -6.71 -3.07
N ALA A 146 -12.05 -6.28 -4.22
CA ALA A 146 -11.67 -4.88 -4.43
C ALA A 146 -12.84 -3.91 -4.21
N LYS A 147 -14.05 -4.27 -4.67
CA LYS A 147 -15.27 -3.49 -4.45
C LYS A 147 -15.63 -3.43 -2.96
N GLY A 148 -15.42 -4.53 -2.23
CA GLY A 148 -15.66 -4.57 -0.78
C GLY A 148 -14.75 -3.62 -0.01
N LEU A 149 -13.46 -3.56 -0.36
CA LEU A 149 -12.52 -2.63 0.26
C LEU A 149 -12.87 -1.17 -0.09
N GLU A 150 -13.23 -0.89 -1.35
CA GLU A 150 -13.68 0.45 -1.75
C GLU A 150 -14.94 0.90 -0.97
N GLN A 151 -15.87 -0.02 -0.72
CA GLN A 151 -17.06 0.25 0.09
C GLN A 151 -16.72 0.54 1.56
N VAL A 152 -15.73 -0.16 2.13
CA VAL A 152 -15.23 0.13 3.48
C VAL A 152 -14.70 1.56 3.55
N LEU A 153 -13.85 1.96 2.59
CA LEU A 153 -13.30 3.32 2.54
C LEU A 153 -14.38 4.37 2.28
N ALA A 154 -15.31 4.13 1.36
CA ALA A 154 -16.43 5.03 1.10
C ALA A 154 -17.23 5.29 2.38
N SER A 155 -17.64 4.22 3.07
CA SER A 155 -18.39 4.32 4.31
C SER A 155 -17.60 5.00 5.44
N ALA A 156 -16.28 4.84 5.48
CA ALA A 156 -15.43 5.52 6.46
C ALA A 156 -15.33 7.02 6.14
N ARG A 157 -15.16 7.38 4.86
CA ARG A 157 -15.17 8.78 4.43
C ARG A 157 -16.48 9.48 4.76
N ASP A 158 -17.60 8.86 4.43
CA ASP A 158 -18.93 9.41 4.72
C ASP A 158 -19.09 9.70 6.22
N ARG A 159 -18.67 8.77 7.08
CA ARG A 159 -18.71 8.95 8.54
C ARG A 159 -17.73 10.00 9.05
N GLY A 160 -16.57 10.09 8.44
CA GLY A 160 -15.53 11.06 8.80
C GLY A 160 -15.71 12.44 8.16
N GLY A 161 -16.76 12.64 7.36
CA GLY A 161 -17.00 13.91 6.64
C GLY A 161 -15.93 14.21 5.59
N LEU A 162 -15.32 13.17 4.99
CA LEU A 162 -14.18 13.30 4.08
C LEU A 162 -14.62 13.11 2.62
N THR A 163 -14.14 13.95 1.75
CA THR A 163 -14.31 13.83 0.29
C THR A 163 -13.22 12.97 -0.37
N HIS A 164 -12.14 12.67 0.36
CA HIS A 164 -10.93 11.99 -0.09
C HIS A 164 -10.57 10.82 0.82
N GLY A 165 -9.59 9.98 0.39
CA GLY A 165 -9.16 8.79 1.12
C GLY A 165 -9.40 7.50 0.34
N SER A 166 -9.08 7.50 -0.96
CA SER A 166 -9.03 6.30 -1.80
C SER A 166 -7.80 5.45 -1.47
N CYS A 167 -7.80 4.17 -1.86
CA CYS A 167 -6.63 3.29 -1.71
C CYS A 167 -5.34 3.90 -2.31
N HIS A 168 -5.49 4.63 -3.41
CA HIS A 168 -4.36 5.25 -4.09
C HIS A 168 -3.81 6.43 -3.29
N GLU A 169 -4.69 7.30 -2.78
CA GLU A 169 -4.31 8.44 -1.94
C GLU A 169 -3.67 8.00 -0.62
N LEU A 170 -4.17 6.94 0.02
CA LEU A 170 -3.55 6.36 1.22
C LEU A 170 -2.10 5.95 0.95
N ARG A 171 -1.87 5.20 -0.13
CA ARG A 171 -0.53 4.80 -0.52
C ARG A 171 0.36 5.99 -0.90
N HIS A 172 -0.16 6.97 -1.64
CA HIS A 172 0.59 8.19 -1.96
C HIS A 172 0.97 8.96 -0.71
N THR A 173 0.03 9.11 0.23
CA THR A 173 0.29 9.72 1.53
C THR A 173 1.42 9.02 2.27
N CYS A 174 1.43 7.69 2.29
CA CYS A 174 2.51 6.91 2.89
C CYS A 174 3.87 7.24 2.25
N LEU A 175 3.97 7.07 0.93
CA LEU A 175 5.24 7.21 0.23
C LEU A 175 5.78 8.64 0.29
N THR A 176 4.90 9.64 0.21
CA THR A 176 5.28 11.05 0.36
C THR A 176 5.80 11.34 1.76
N ARG A 177 5.08 10.90 2.80
CA ARG A 177 5.51 11.12 4.19
C ARG A 177 6.81 10.39 4.53
N LEU A 178 7.00 9.17 4.03
CA LEU A 178 8.28 8.47 4.19
C LEU A 178 9.43 9.28 3.58
N ARG A 179 9.21 9.88 2.41
CA ARG A 179 10.19 10.74 1.76
C ARG A 179 10.44 12.04 2.54
N GLU A 180 9.39 12.70 3.00
CA GLU A 180 9.46 13.92 3.83
C GLU A 180 10.15 13.66 5.16
N ALA A 181 9.95 12.47 5.74
CA ALA A 181 10.64 12.01 6.96
C ALA A 181 12.11 11.59 6.72
N GLY A 182 12.66 11.85 5.53
CA GLY A 182 14.07 11.64 5.23
C GLY A 182 14.44 10.26 4.68
N MET A 183 13.47 9.37 4.42
CA MET A 183 13.77 8.08 3.78
C MET A 183 14.34 8.32 2.39
N ALA A 184 15.45 7.66 2.05
CA ALA A 184 16.10 7.79 0.75
C ALA A 184 15.13 7.42 -0.39
N LEU A 185 15.22 8.12 -1.53
CA LEU A 185 14.29 7.92 -2.65
C LEU A 185 14.29 6.47 -3.15
N GLU A 186 15.47 5.86 -3.18
CA GLU A 186 15.68 4.46 -3.58
C GLU A 186 14.95 3.50 -2.64
N ALA A 187 14.98 3.79 -1.32
CA ALA A 187 14.28 3.01 -0.32
C ALA A 187 12.76 3.16 -0.46
N VAL A 188 12.27 4.38 -0.71
CA VAL A 188 10.84 4.62 -1.00
C VAL A 188 10.40 3.89 -2.28
N GLN A 189 11.25 3.84 -3.30
CA GLN A 189 10.98 3.10 -4.54
C GLN A 189 10.93 1.59 -4.31
N ALA A 190 11.87 1.04 -3.51
CA ALA A 190 11.88 -0.36 -3.12
C ALA A 190 10.63 -0.69 -2.28
N GLN A 191 10.28 0.14 -1.30
CA GLN A 191 9.05 0.03 -0.50
C GLN A 191 7.82 0.00 -1.42
N ALA A 192 7.76 0.91 -2.38
CA ALA A 192 6.67 1.01 -3.33
C ALA A 192 6.61 -0.16 -4.33
N GLY A 193 7.70 -0.87 -4.58
CA GLY A 193 7.77 -1.89 -5.61
C GLY A 193 7.45 -1.30 -7.00
N HIS A 194 8.13 -0.20 -7.37
CA HIS A 194 8.00 0.39 -8.69
C HIS A 194 8.92 -0.34 -9.67
N ALA A 195 8.34 -1.14 -10.57
CA ALA A 195 9.04 -1.99 -11.54
C ALA A 195 9.73 -1.23 -12.69
N SER A 196 9.71 0.09 -12.74
CA SER A 196 10.24 0.85 -13.85
C SER A 196 11.37 1.79 -13.44
N ILE A 197 12.53 1.22 -13.17
CA ILE A 197 13.79 1.90 -13.41
C ILE A 197 14.79 0.81 -13.79
N GLU A 198 15.35 0.90 -14.97
CA GLU A 198 16.47 0.11 -15.47
C GLU A 198 17.70 0.17 -14.54
N SER A 199 17.72 1.12 -13.62
CA SER A 199 18.67 1.30 -12.52
C SER A 199 18.44 0.38 -11.30
N THR A 200 17.39 -0.39 -11.24
CA THR A 200 17.13 -1.34 -10.12
C THR A 200 18.19 -2.45 -10.04
N ARG A 201 18.95 -2.67 -11.11
CA ARG A 201 20.09 -3.58 -11.07
C ARG A 201 21.21 -3.16 -10.11
N ILE A 202 21.34 -1.87 -9.83
CA ILE A 202 22.35 -1.34 -8.89
C ILE A 202 21.87 -1.51 -7.44
N TYR A 203 20.56 -1.53 -7.20
CA TYR A 203 19.96 -1.60 -5.87
C TYR A 203 19.56 -3.00 -5.41
N LEU A 204 19.78 -4.02 -6.22
CA LEU A 204 19.62 -5.44 -5.83
C LEU A 204 20.55 -5.86 -4.67
N HIS A 205 21.46 -4.99 -4.27
CA HIS A 205 22.37 -5.17 -3.13
C HIS A 205 22.00 -4.33 -1.89
N LEU A 206 20.94 -3.53 -1.94
CA LEU A 206 20.39 -2.95 -0.73
C LEU A 206 19.66 -4.09 0.00
N GLY A 207 20.33 -4.68 0.97
CA GLY A 207 19.77 -5.76 1.76
C GLY A 207 18.44 -5.36 2.38
N ASP A 208 17.56 -6.33 2.60
CA ASP A 208 16.27 -6.13 3.26
C ASP A 208 16.42 -5.38 4.60
N ASP A 209 17.54 -5.58 5.30
CA ASP A 209 17.88 -4.89 6.55
C ASP A 209 18.07 -3.39 6.37
N TRP A 210 18.66 -2.94 5.27
CA TRP A 210 18.83 -1.51 5.01
C TRP A 210 17.46 -0.84 4.77
N LEU A 211 16.59 -1.44 3.96
CA LEU A 211 15.24 -0.95 3.73
C LEU A 211 14.44 -0.90 5.05
N ALA A 212 14.52 -1.96 5.85
CA ALA A 212 13.86 -2.03 7.14
C ALA A 212 14.37 -0.94 8.11
N SER A 213 15.69 -0.68 8.12
CA SER A 213 16.27 0.38 8.95
C SER A 213 15.81 1.78 8.51
N GLN A 214 15.78 2.06 7.20
CA GLN A 214 15.30 3.33 6.67
C GLN A 214 13.81 3.53 6.95
N TYR A 215 13.01 2.48 6.80
CA TYR A 215 11.59 2.53 7.11
C TYR A 215 11.34 2.83 8.60
N ARG A 216 12.04 2.13 9.51
CA ARG A 216 11.87 2.34 10.96
C ARG A 216 12.15 3.79 11.36
N ARG A 217 13.26 4.36 10.89
CA ARG A 217 13.60 5.77 11.13
C ARG A 217 12.50 6.73 10.68
N ALA A 218 12.01 6.56 9.46
CA ALA A 218 10.97 7.42 8.91
C ALA A 218 9.62 7.22 9.62
N ALA A 219 9.26 5.97 9.95
CA ALA A 219 8.02 5.66 10.64
C ALA A 219 7.97 6.24 12.06
N GLU A 220 9.10 6.28 12.77
CA GLU A 220 9.21 6.94 14.10
C GLU A 220 8.95 8.44 14.00
N VAL A 221 9.54 9.12 13.01
CA VAL A 221 9.30 10.55 12.79
C VAL A 221 7.83 10.82 12.45
N ILE A 222 7.23 10.01 11.59
CA ILE A 222 5.81 10.14 11.22
C ILE A 222 4.92 9.90 12.44
N ALA A 223 5.20 8.86 13.23
CA ALA A 223 4.43 8.56 14.42
C ALA A 223 4.47 9.73 15.41
N ALA A 224 5.63 10.33 15.65
CA ALA A 224 5.77 11.50 16.49
C ALA A 224 4.97 12.71 15.97
N GLN A 225 4.94 12.94 14.65
CA GLN A 225 4.22 14.07 14.04
C GLN A 225 2.70 13.89 14.02
N VAL A 226 2.23 12.68 13.70
CA VAL A 226 0.79 12.42 13.46
C VAL A 226 0.05 12.13 14.77
N TYR A 227 0.75 11.61 15.78
CA TYR A 227 0.15 11.17 17.04
C TYR A 227 0.61 11.98 18.26
N ALA A 228 1.30 13.09 18.04
CA ALA A 228 1.70 14.00 19.12
C ALA A 228 0.53 14.59 19.93
N GLY A 229 -0.71 14.51 19.40
CA GLY A 229 -1.92 14.96 20.08
C GLY A 229 -2.73 13.86 20.79
N ALA A 230 -2.35 12.60 20.67
CA ALA A 230 -3.00 11.48 21.35
C ALA A 230 -2.25 11.19 22.68
N GLU A 231 -2.55 11.95 23.71
CA GLU A 231 -2.06 11.66 25.06
C GLU A 231 -2.49 10.24 25.47
N GLY A 232 -1.53 9.36 25.68
CA GLY A 232 -1.75 8.05 26.30
C GLY A 232 -1.09 6.82 25.66
N PHE A 233 -0.29 6.98 24.61
CA PHE A 233 0.43 5.84 24.05
C PHE A 233 1.93 5.95 24.36
N ALA A 234 2.38 5.30 25.43
CA ALA A 234 3.80 5.01 25.60
C ALA A 234 4.24 4.04 24.50
N PRO A 235 5.31 4.33 23.73
CA PRO A 235 5.82 3.36 22.76
C PRO A 235 6.23 2.10 23.54
N PRO A 236 5.92 0.91 23.01
CA PRO A 236 6.37 -0.32 23.63
C PRO A 236 7.89 -0.29 23.74
N VAL A 237 8.40 -0.58 24.92
CA VAL A 237 9.84 -0.75 25.16
C VAL A 237 10.31 -1.85 24.22
N VAL A 238 11.12 -1.49 23.25
CA VAL A 238 11.73 -2.43 22.31
C VAL A 238 12.78 -3.21 23.11
N HIS A 239 12.39 -4.35 23.65
CA HIS A 239 13.38 -5.36 24.01
C HIS A 239 14.00 -5.85 22.70
N GLU A 240 15.29 -5.69 22.55
CA GLU A 240 16.03 -6.40 21.51
C GLU A 240 15.69 -7.89 21.65
N PRO A 241 15.19 -8.55 20.60
CA PRO A 241 14.96 -9.97 20.68
C PRO A 241 16.33 -10.67 20.78
N ASP A 242 16.47 -11.51 21.82
CA ASP A 242 17.55 -12.48 21.84
C ASP A 242 17.58 -13.26 20.53
N PRO A 243 18.76 -13.59 20.00
CA PRO A 243 18.87 -14.33 18.74
C PRO A 243 18.27 -15.73 18.93
N VAL A 244 16.98 -15.86 18.63
CA VAL A 244 16.30 -17.15 18.61
C VAL A 244 16.83 -17.93 17.42
N SER A 245 17.64 -18.92 17.73
CA SER A 245 18.10 -19.94 16.81
C SER A 245 16.90 -20.71 16.27
N ILE A 246 16.56 -20.50 15.00
CA ILE A 246 15.53 -21.29 14.31
C ILE A 246 16.20 -22.57 13.79
N PRO A 247 15.84 -23.78 14.28
CA PRO A 247 16.35 -25.01 13.71
C PRO A 247 15.67 -25.24 12.34
N GLY A 248 16.43 -25.24 11.27
CA GLY A 248 15.94 -25.72 9.97
C GLY A 248 16.31 -24.90 8.73
N PHE A 249 16.95 -23.75 8.83
CA PHE A 249 17.34 -23.01 7.64
C PHE A 249 18.75 -23.42 7.18
N ARG A 250 18.83 -24.39 6.25
CA ARG A 250 20.07 -24.68 5.53
C ARG A 250 20.38 -23.54 4.54
N ARG A 251 21.48 -22.84 4.75
CA ARG A 251 22.07 -21.96 3.72
C ARG A 251 22.43 -22.83 2.51
N MET A 252 21.79 -22.58 1.38
CA MET A 252 22.33 -23.00 0.09
C MET A 252 23.46 -22.06 -0.28
N ARG A 253 24.61 -22.66 -0.57
CA ARG A 253 25.80 -22.00 -1.10
C ARG A 253 25.60 -21.58 -2.56
#